data_91ae822d616bc3814d1170f01469adea
#
_entry.id   91ae822d616bc3814d1170f01469adea
#
_cell.length_a   1.000
_cell.length_b   1.000
_cell.length_c   1.000
_cell.angle_alpha   90.00
_cell.angle_beta   90.00
_cell.angle_gamma   90.00
#
_symmetry.space_group_name_H-M   'P 1'
#
loop_
_entity.id
_entity.type
_entity.pdbx_description
1 polymer ?
#
loop_
_entity_poly.entity_id
_entity_poly.type
_entity_poly.pdbx_seq_one_letter_code
_entity_poly.pdbx_strand_id
1 'polypeptide(L)'
;MKRKNYLICLLTAIILLPIGVQAKDKKKGKKNIPMTEIQTTGTQDRAIWVKLLWKISYPVIHNLAEGTLHQNMPIETRNGETAGYKDMTHLEAVGRTLAGVAPWLALPDDDTEEGKLRKQMREEVLKGLKNAVDPASPDLLNFTKHAQPI
;
A
#
# COMPACT_ATOMS: atom_id res chain seq x y z
N MET A 1 -72.36 -39.92 8.28
CA MET A 1 -73.37 -38.89 7.86
C MET A 1 -72.60 -37.70 7.33
N LYS A 2 -72.64 -37.56 6.07
CA LYS A 2 -72.88 -36.45 5.14
C LYS A 2 -72.86 -35.06 5.76
N ARG A 3 -71.93 -34.14 5.25
CA ARG A 3 -72.37 -32.91 4.60
C ARG A 3 -71.22 -32.31 3.81
N LYS A 4 -71.43 -32.27 2.52
CA LYS A 4 -70.69 -31.45 1.54
C LYS A 4 -71.07 -29.99 1.76
N ASN A 5 -70.12 -29.07 1.78
CA ASN A 5 -70.42 -27.68 1.51
C ASN A 5 -69.45 -27.16 0.46
N TYR A 6 -70.03 -26.93 -0.70
CA TYR A 6 -69.46 -26.17 -1.79
C TYR A 6 -69.50 -24.68 -1.40
N LEU A 7 -68.45 -24.00 -1.47
CA LEU A 7 -68.48 -22.53 -1.42
C LEU A 7 -67.61 -21.98 -2.55
N ILE A 8 -68.29 -21.69 -3.60
CA ILE A 8 -68.28 -20.51 -4.48
C ILE A 8 -66.97 -19.79 -4.59
N CYS A 9 -66.34 -20.00 -5.76
CA CYS A 9 -65.27 -19.10 -6.34
C CYS A 9 -65.90 -17.74 -6.64
N LEU A 10 -65.48 -16.71 -5.92
CA LEU A 10 -65.63 -15.33 -6.34
C LEU A 10 -64.32 -14.85 -6.97
N LEU A 11 -64.34 -14.82 -8.30
CA LEU A 11 -63.33 -14.16 -9.14
C LEU A 11 -63.46 -12.67 -8.92
N THR A 12 -62.61 -12.08 -8.14
CA THR A 12 -62.35 -10.63 -8.18
C THR A 12 -61.15 -10.37 -9.07
N ALA A 13 -61.46 -9.97 -10.29
CA ALA A 13 -60.46 -9.44 -11.21
C ALA A 13 -59.98 -8.08 -10.67
N ILE A 14 -58.80 -8.08 -10.07
CA ILE A 14 -58.09 -6.83 -9.73
C ILE A 14 -57.39 -6.36 -10.99
N ILE A 15 -57.96 -5.33 -11.61
CA ILE A 15 -57.33 -4.57 -12.70
C ILE A 15 -56.14 -3.85 -12.13
N LEU A 16 -54.95 -4.41 -12.31
CA LEU A 16 -53.67 -3.73 -12.08
C LEU A 16 -53.44 -2.68 -13.19
N LEU A 17 -53.81 -1.45 -12.91
CA LEU A 17 -53.35 -0.32 -13.71
C LEU A 17 -51.84 -0.16 -13.47
N PRO A 18 -51.00 -0.09 -14.52
CA PRO A 18 -49.62 0.22 -14.35
C PRO A 18 -49.48 1.71 -13.97
N ILE A 19 -49.21 1.97 -12.70
CA ILE A 19 -48.74 3.29 -12.26
C ILE A 19 -47.35 3.45 -12.85
N GLY A 20 -47.26 4.12 -14.00
CA GLY A 20 -46.02 4.53 -14.62
C GLY A 20 -45.32 5.55 -13.73
N VAL A 21 -44.46 5.08 -12.81
CA VAL A 21 -43.50 5.93 -12.17
C VAL A 21 -42.44 6.27 -13.22
N GLN A 22 -42.63 7.37 -13.91
CA GLN A 22 -41.55 7.95 -14.70
C GLN A 22 -40.47 8.45 -13.74
N ALA A 23 -39.47 7.61 -13.49
CA ALA A 23 -38.21 8.09 -12.94
C ALA A 23 -37.64 9.10 -13.92
N LYS A 24 -37.70 10.39 -13.57
CA LYS A 24 -36.94 11.42 -14.25
C LYS A 24 -35.45 11.12 -14.01
N ASP A 25 -34.85 10.41 -14.94
CA ASP A 25 -33.40 10.32 -15.05
C ASP A 25 -32.85 11.75 -15.20
N LYS A 26 -32.48 12.34 -14.07
CA LYS A 26 -31.54 13.45 -14.08
C LYS A 26 -30.22 12.89 -14.60
N LYS A 27 -30.05 12.90 -15.91
CA LYS A 27 -28.72 12.80 -16.53
C LYS A 27 -27.86 13.92 -15.92
N LYS A 28 -27.19 13.65 -14.80
CA LYS A 28 -26.02 14.40 -14.40
C LYS A 28 -25.05 14.26 -15.57
N GLY A 29 -24.94 15.34 -16.33
CA GLY A 29 -23.94 15.43 -17.36
C GLY A 29 -22.60 15.08 -16.74
N LYS A 30 -22.07 13.89 -17.04
CA LYS A 30 -20.67 13.62 -16.84
C LYS A 30 -19.96 14.72 -17.63
N LYS A 31 -19.41 15.72 -16.92
CA LYS A 31 -18.37 16.56 -17.49
C LYS A 31 -17.31 15.57 -17.95
N ASN A 32 -17.24 15.33 -19.24
CA ASN A 32 -16.08 14.75 -19.87
C ASN A 32 -14.95 15.72 -19.58
N ILE A 33 -14.24 15.53 -18.48
CA ILE A 33 -12.91 16.10 -18.31
C ILE A 33 -12.13 15.44 -19.44
N PRO A 34 -11.66 16.20 -20.44
CA PRO A 34 -10.76 15.62 -21.42
C PRO A 34 -9.59 15.08 -20.61
N MET A 35 -9.52 13.77 -20.44
CA MET A 35 -8.27 13.13 -20.08
C MET A 35 -7.36 13.46 -21.26
N THR A 36 -6.59 14.52 -21.09
CA THR A 36 -5.42 14.73 -21.92
C THR A 36 -4.61 13.47 -21.69
N GLU A 37 -4.63 12.59 -22.67
CA GLU A 37 -3.86 11.35 -22.64
C GLU A 37 -2.42 11.80 -22.56
N ILE A 38 -1.88 11.82 -21.32
CA ILE A 38 -0.48 12.09 -21.09
C ILE A 38 0.21 10.85 -21.66
N GLN A 39 0.61 10.93 -22.92
CA GLN A 39 1.41 9.92 -23.57
C GLN A 39 2.82 10.02 -22.99
N THR A 40 2.99 9.42 -21.83
CA THR A 40 4.32 9.21 -21.28
C THR A 40 4.97 8.04 -22.01
N THR A 41 6.23 8.18 -22.36
CA THR A 41 7.01 7.05 -22.85
C THR A 41 7.35 6.14 -21.69
N GLY A 42 7.52 4.83 -21.88
CA GLY A 42 7.91 3.91 -20.81
C GLY A 42 9.19 4.35 -20.09
N THR A 43 10.09 5.06 -20.77
CA THR A 43 11.29 5.65 -20.18
C THR A 43 10.96 6.79 -19.19
N GLN A 44 10.00 7.63 -19.54
CA GLN A 44 9.56 8.71 -18.64
C GLN A 44 8.83 8.16 -17.41
N ASP A 45 7.99 7.16 -17.60
CA ASP A 45 7.31 6.48 -16.50
C ASP A 45 8.32 5.81 -15.56
N ARG A 46 9.31 5.13 -16.13
CA ARG A 46 10.40 4.53 -15.33
C ARG A 46 11.12 5.57 -14.49
N ALA A 47 11.46 6.72 -15.04
CA ALA A 47 12.12 7.79 -14.31
C ALA A 47 11.26 8.32 -13.14
N ILE A 48 9.95 8.41 -13.32
CA ILE A 48 9.00 8.79 -12.27
C ILE A 48 8.97 7.72 -11.17
N TRP A 49 8.87 6.44 -11.55
CA TRP A 49 8.84 5.34 -10.61
C TRP A 49 10.14 5.20 -9.81
N VAL A 50 11.30 5.39 -10.44
CA VAL A 50 12.60 5.37 -9.75
C VAL A 50 12.69 6.51 -8.73
N LYS A 51 12.24 7.72 -9.08
CA LYS A 51 12.16 8.84 -8.12
C LYS A 51 11.25 8.55 -6.94
N LEU A 52 10.11 7.94 -7.19
CA LEU A 52 9.18 7.56 -6.13
C LEU A 52 9.77 6.47 -5.23
N LEU A 53 10.34 5.42 -5.82
CA LEU A 53 11.04 4.36 -5.10
C LEU A 53 12.12 4.96 -4.19
N TRP A 54 12.98 5.83 -4.75
CA TRP A 54 14.02 6.51 -3.99
C TRP A 54 13.44 7.31 -2.82
N LYS A 55 12.44 8.14 -3.10
CA LYS A 55 11.81 9.01 -2.08
C LYS A 55 11.22 8.22 -0.91
N ILE A 56 10.69 7.03 -1.16
CA ILE A 56 10.08 6.18 -0.13
C ILE A 56 11.15 5.38 0.62
N SER A 57 12.10 4.76 -0.09
CA SER A 57 13.01 3.79 0.51
C SER A 57 14.28 4.41 1.08
N TYR A 58 14.82 5.45 0.43
CA TYR A 58 16.10 6.04 0.81
C TYR A 58 16.13 6.55 2.26
N PRO A 59 15.11 7.25 2.79
CA PRO A 59 15.13 7.70 4.17
C PRO A 59 15.30 6.57 5.20
N VAL A 60 14.65 5.43 4.97
CA VAL A 60 14.76 4.27 5.86
C VAL A 60 16.14 3.64 5.77
N ILE A 61 16.61 3.38 4.56
CA ILE A 61 17.90 2.72 4.31
C ILE A 61 19.06 3.59 4.76
N HIS A 62 19.04 4.88 4.41
CA HIS A 62 20.09 5.84 4.77
C HIS A 62 20.20 5.99 6.30
N ASN A 63 19.09 6.21 6.99
CA ASN A 63 19.13 6.33 8.44
C ASN A 63 19.61 5.05 9.12
N LEU A 64 19.22 3.88 8.62
CA LEU A 64 19.76 2.61 9.12
C LEU A 64 21.28 2.47 8.87
N ALA A 65 21.74 2.91 7.68
CA ALA A 65 23.15 2.92 7.34
C ALA A 65 23.98 3.87 8.22
N GLU A 66 23.40 4.99 8.63
CA GLU A 66 24.06 5.98 9.51
C GLU A 66 23.87 5.69 11.00
N GLY A 67 23.09 4.67 11.39
CA GLY A 67 22.82 4.37 12.79
C GLY A 67 21.90 5.41 13.46
N THR A 68 21.00 6.00 12.70
CA THR A 68 20.09 7.08 13.14
C THR A 68 18.62 6.75 12.89
N LEU A 69 18.31 5.50 12.52
CA LEU A 69 16.93 5.12 12.17
C LEU A 69 15.97 5.28 13.36
N HIS A 70 16.34 4.78 14.54
CA HIS A 70 15.51 4.91 15.73
C HIS A 70 15.32 6.37 16.15
N GLN A 71 16.33 7.20 15.94
CA GLN A 71 16.27 8.63 16.26
C GLN A 71 15.36 9.40 15.29
N ASN A 72 15.46 9.11 13.99
CA ASN A 72 14.82 9.91 12.94
C ASN A 72 13.46 9.33 12.48
N MET A 73 13.11 8.14 12.97
CA MET A 73 11.83 7.50 12.73
C MET A 73 11.14 7.18 14.05
N PRO A 74 10.56 8.19 14.74
CA PRO A 74 9.86 7.97 15.98
C PRO A 74 8.63 7.08 15.77
N ILE A 75 8.32 6.27 16.78
CA ILE A 75 7.15 5.39 16.75
C ILE A 75 5.91 6.22 17.05
N GLU A 76 5.03 6.31 16.06
CA GLU A 76 3.76 7.01 16.16
C GLU A 76 2.60 6.02 16.17
N THR A 77 1.67 6.19 17.09
CA THR A 77 0.45 5.38 17.16
C THR A 77 -0.78 6.28 17.30
N ARG A 78 -1.90 5.79 16.85
CA ARG A 78 -3.17 6.52 16.89
C ARG A 78 -3.54 6.99 18.32
N ASN A 79 -3.20 6.20 19.33
CA ASN A 79 -3.59 6.44 20.71
C ASN A 79 -2.42 6.94 21.58
N GLY A 80 -1.24 7.19 20.98
CA GLY A 80 -0.03 7.52 21.75
C GLY A 80 0.57 6.34 22.53
N GLU A 81 -0.03 5.14 22.46
CA GLU A 81 0.46 3.95 23.10
C GLU A 81 1.51 3.24 22.23
N THR A 82 2.76 3.29 22.63
CA THR A 82 3.88 2.78 21.82
C THR A 82 4.45 1.44 22.32
N ALA A 83 4.08 1.01 23.54
CA ALA A 83 4.73 -0.12 24.22
C ALA A 83 4.74 -1.43 23.40
N GLY A 84 3.64 -1.74 22.70
CA GLY A 84 3.55 -2.95 21.87
C GLY A 84 4.18 -2.85 20.49
N TYR A 85 4.53 -1.63 20.04
CA TYR A 85 4.99 -1.37 18.67
C TYR A 85 6.49 -1.11 18.57
N LYS A 86 7.12 -0.67 19.65
CA LYS A 86 8.55 -0.32 19.67
C LYS A 86 9.48 -1.48 19.29
N ASP A 87 9.05 -2.71 19.55
CA ASP A 87 9.86 -3.89 19.28
C ASP A 87 9.74 -4.38 17.82
N MET A 88 8.78 -3.88 17.03
CA MET A 88 8.53 -4.38 15.68
C MET A 88 8.53 -3.30 14.59
N THR A 89 8.25 -2.04 14.92
CA THR A 89 8.05 -0.99 13.93
C THR A 89 9.26 -0.80 13.00
N HIS A 90 10.45 -0.72 13.56
CA HIS A 90 11.67 -0.52 12.76
C HIS A 90 12.04 -1.76 11.95
N LEU A 91 11.86 -2.96 12.54
CA LEU A 91 12.06 -4.22 11.82
C LEU A 91 11.09 -4.33 10.61
N GLU A 92 9.82 -3.99 10.82
CA GLU A 92 8.83 -4.02 9.76
C GLU A 92 9.12 -2.98 8.67
N ALA A 93 9.47 -1.75 9.06
CA ALA A 93 9.82 -0.70 8.11
C ALA A 93 11.02 -1.11 7.23
N VAL A 94 12.08 -1.63 7.84
CA VAL A 94 13.28 -2.08 7.13
C VAL A 94 12.97 -3.30 6.26
N GLY A 95 12.30 -4.31 6.80
CA GLY A 95 11.97 -5.55 6.10
C GLY A 95 11.11 -5.30 4.85
N ARG A 96 10.04 -4.51 4.98
CA ARG A 96 9.17 -4.14 3.86
C ARG A 96 9.88 -3.29 2.82
N THR A 97 10.70 -2.34 3.27
CA THR A 97 11.51 -1.51 2.35
C THR A 97 12.48 -2.38 1.56
N LEU A 98 13.23 -3.24 2.22
CA LEU A 98 14.18 -4.14 1.55
C LEU A 98 13.48 -5.10 0.59
N ALA A 99 12.38 -5.71 0.99
CA ALA A 99 11.60 -6.58 0.12
C ALA A 99 11.11 -5.83 -1.15
N GLY A 100 10.69 -4.59 -0.99
CA GLY A 100 10.23 -3.76 -2.11
C GLY A 100 11.34 -3.35 -3.07
N VAL A 101 12.56 -3.04 -2.59
CA VAL A 101 13.66 -2.56 -3.44
C VAL A 101 14.55 -3.68 -3.97
N ALA A 102 14.54 -4.86 -3.37
CA ALA A 102 15.43 -5.96 -3.72
C ALA A 102 15.42 -6.33 -5.22
N PRO A 103 14.27 -6.43 -5.91
CA PRO A 103 14.27 -6.72 -7.34
C PRO A 103 14.98 -5.64 -8.18
N TRP A 104 14.85 -4.39 -7.78
CA TRP A 104 15.52 -3.27 -8.44
C TRP A 104 17.02 -3.28 -8.16
N LEU A 105 17.44 -3.57 -6.93
CA LEU A 105 18.85 -3.68 -6.55
C LEU A 105 19.56 -4.85 -7.23
N ALA A 106 18.82 -5.91 -7.61
CA ALA A 106 19.36 -7.08 -8.30
C ALA A 106 19.65 -6.83 -9.78
N LEU A 107 19.22 -5.70 -10.35
CA LEU A 107 19.53 -5.39 -11.75
C LEU A 107 21.04 -5.19 -11.95
N PRO A 108 21.58 -5.51 -13.15
CA PRO A 108 22.98 -5.30 -13.48
C PRO A 108 23.41 -3.84 -13.29
N ASP A 109 24.69 -3.65 -13.01
CA ASP A 109 25.29 -2.31 -12.96
C ASP A 109 25.32 -1.71 -14.36
N ASP A 110 25.09 -0.40 -14.43
CA ASP A 110 25.17 0.39 -15.64
C ASP A 110 25.55 1.84 -15.30
N ASP A 111 25.96 2.61 -16.30
CA ASP A 111 26.43 3.99 -16.13
C ASP A 111 25.31 5.03 -16.21
N THR A 112 24.06 4.60 -16.22
CA THR A 112 22.91 5.52 -16.21
C THR A 112 22.77 6.20 -14.85
N GLU A 113 22.03 7.30 -14.79
CA GLU A 113 21.69 7.94 -13.52
C GLU A 113 20.93 6.97 -12.57
N GLU A 114 20.06 6.13 -13.13
CA GLU A 114 19.41 5.07 -12.36
C GLU A 114 20.40 4.05 -11.83
N GLY A 115 21.39 3.63 -12.63
CA GLY A 115 22.44 2.70 -12.22
C GLY A 115 23.29 3.24 -11.08
N LYS A 116 23.61 4.53 -11.11
CA LYS A 116 24.37 5.19 -10.03
C LYS A 116 23.56 5.23 -8.73
N LEU A 117 22.28 5.58 -8.80
CA LEU A 117 21.39 5.55 -7.63
C LEU A 117 21.26 4.14 -7.05
N ARG A 118 21.12 3.14 -7.91
CA ARG A 118 21.05 1.73 -7.52
C ARG A 118 22.31 1.25 -6.81
N LYS A 119 23.47 1.61 -7.32
CA LYS A 119 24.76 1.29 -6.70
C LYS A 119 24.88 1.94 -5.32
N GLN A 120 24.58 3.23 -5.21
CA GLN A 120 24.57 3.94 -3.92
C GLN A 120 23.62 3.26 -2.92
N MET A 121 22.40 2.99 -3.32
CA MET A 121 21.41 2.34 -2.45
C MET A 121 21.89 0.95 -1.98
N ARG A 122 22.55 0.20 -2.85
CA ARG A 122 23.10 -1.12 -2.52
C ARG A 122 24.20 -1.03 -1.46
N GLU A 123 25.11 -0.06 -1.59
CA GLU A 123 26.17 0.19 -0.60
C GLU A 123 25.55 0.54 0.77
N GLU A 124 24.57 1.42 0.78
CA GLU A 124 23.88 1.81 2.02
C GLU A 124 23.05 0.66 2.62
N VAL A 125 22.41 -0.17 1.82
CA VAL A 125 21.73 -1.38 2.30
C VAL A 125 22.70 -2.32 3.01
N LEU A 126 23.87 -2.57 2.44
CA LEU A 126 24.88 -3.44 3.07
C LEU A 126 25.39 -2.87 4.39
N LYS A 127 25.64 -1.58 4.45
CA LYS A 127 26.03 -0.88 5.69
C LYS A 127 24.89 -0.92 6.72
N GLY A 128 23.67 -0.65 6.29
CA GLY A 128 22.50 -0.68 7.15
C GLY A 128 22.20 -2.07 7.71
N LEU A 129 22.30 -3.12 6.91
CA LEU A 129 22.14 -4.50 7.37
C LEU A 129 23.17 -4.87 8.43
N LYS A 130 24.41 -4.40 8.32
CA LYS A 130 25.41 -4.58 9.37
C LYS A 130 24.96 -3.92 10.67
N ASN A 131 24.49 -2.67 10.63
CA ASN A 131 23.98 -1.96 11.80
C ASN A 131 22.74 -2.66 12.39
N ALA A 132 21.86 -3.18 11.54
CA ALA A 132 20.63 -3.87 11.95
C ALA A 132 20.87 -5.11 12.82
N VAL A 133 22.02 -5.77 12.66
CA VAL A 133 22.36 -7.03 13.37
C VAL A 133 23.49 -6.87 14.38
N ASP A 134 24.14 -5.72 14.46
CA ASP A 134 25.24 -5.46 15.39
C ASP A 134 24.68 -5.11 16.78
N PRO A 135 24.97 -5.94 17.82
CA PRO A 135 24.52 -5.65 19.19
C PRO A 135 25.00 -4.31 19.77
N ALA A 136 26.07 -3.75 19.23
CA ALA A 136 26.61 -2.44 19.62
C ALA A 136 25.95 -1.26 18.86
N SER A 137 25.15 -1.55 17.85
CA SER A 137 24.49 -0.53 17.04
C SER A 137 23.30 0.09 17.79
N PRO A 138 23.10 1.42 17.73
CA PRO A 138 21.89 2.07 18.23
C PRO A 138 20.63 1.63 17.45
N ASP A 139 20.80 1.12 16.24
CA ASP A 139 19.73 0.67 15.36
C ASP A 139 19.66 -0.86 15.23
N LEU A 140 20.15 -1.58 16.25
CA LEU A 140 19.94 -3.03 16.35
C LEU A 140 18.43 -3.32 16.23
N LEU A 141 18.05 -4.13 15.26
CA LEU A 141 16.65 -4.52 15.07
C LEU A 141 16.28 -5.71 15.96
N ASN A 142 15.06 -5.74 16.43
CA ASN A 142 14.57 -6.83 17.25
C ASN A 142 14.09 -8.01 16.40
N PHE A 143 14.84 -9.11 16.44
CA PHE A 143 14.50 -10.36 15.75
C PHE A 143 13.88 -11.43 16.68
N THR A 144 13.72 -11.14 17.98
CA THR A 144 13.42 -12.17 18.98
C THR A 144 12.11 -11.99 19.72
N LYS A 145 11.60 -10.75 19.81
CA LYS A 145 10.38 -10.44 20.57
C LYS A 145 9.32 -9.88 19.64
N HIS A 146 8.11 -10.41 19.78
CA HIS A 146 6.94 -9.90 19.03
C HIS A 146 7.15 -9.78 17.52
N ALA A 147 8.06 -10.59 16.97
CA ALA A 147 8.29 -10.63 15.53
C ALA A 147 6.98 -10.98 14.83
N GLN A 148 6.48 -10.07 14.02
CA GLN A 148 5.39 -10.40 13.11
C GLN A 148 5.95 -11.27 11.99
N PRO A 149 5.27 -12.37 11.64
CA PRO A 149 5.60 -13.07 10.41
C PRO A 149 5.30 -12.09 9.24
N ILE A 150 6.31 -11.80 8.47
CA ILE A 150 6.26 -10.97 7.26
C ILE A 150 5.76 -11.84 6.12
#